data_45b92251eb1dc301d868f640eb32583d
#
_entry.id   45b92251eb1dc301d868f640eb32583d
#
_cell.length_a   1.000
_cell.length_b   1.000
_cell.length_c   1.000
_cell.angle_alpha   90.00
_cell.angle_beta   90.00
_cell.angle_gamma   90.00
#
_symmetry.space_group_name_H-M   'P 1'
#
loop_
_entity.id
_entity.type
_entity.pdbx_description
1 polymer ?
#
loop_
_entity_poly.entity_id
_entity_poly.type
_entity_poly.pdbx_seq_one_letter_code
_entity_poly.pdbx_strand_id
1 'polypeptide(L)'
;MIKLISNKRMDNQLTNIGIVRESRNDENRTPLVPEHIKKYKESNPNINFIIQPSNNRCFSDEEYELSGAKINDNLNECSIIFGVKEIDSNILINNRTYLFFSHTFKINKQQKNIEKNKKDLLLSILNKKITLIDYENIRGKNGNRCLGFGRFAGIVGCYNTLNLLLKVLGKQSLASAYKINDYERLVLNLKNLYFPKTKILVTGDGRVAKGVIELLNETNIKAVSKKDFLEKKFDQPIFCNLETKDYVTNNSSTNFNLEHFINNPQDYSSSALQYLKETNILISAHYWDPSSPKIFENKDLKVLQNLKIVGDITCDINGSVPTTIRSTT
;
A
#
# COMPACT_ATOMS: atom_id res chain seq x y z
N MET A 1 0.72 -21.22 21.10
CA MET A 1 1.06 -21.19 22.55
C MET A 1 2.33 -20.38 22.72
N ILE A 2 2.20 -19.05 22.77
CA ILE A 2 3.29 -18.15 23.12
C ILE A 2 3.15 -17.94 24.62
N LYS A 3 3.76 -18.82 25.39
CA LYS A 3 4.02 -18.53 26.79
C LYS A 3 5.27 -17.67 26.83
N LEU A 4 5.04 -16.38 27.01
CA LEU A 4 5.85 -15.42 27.73
C LEU A 4 7.20 -15.98 28.23
N ILE A 5 8.23 -15.38 27.72
CA ILE A 5 9.46 -15.21 28.46
C ILE A 5 9.08 -14.33 29.66
N SER A 6 8.70 -15.00 30.75
CA SER A 6 8.42 -14.36 32.01
C SER A 6 9.71 -13.81 32.58
N ASN A 7 9.70 -12.54 32.98
CA ASN A 7 10.45 -11.95 34.08
C ASN A 7 11.90 -12.47 34.31
N LYS A 8 12.77 -12.33 33.29
CA LYS A 8 14.12 -11.90 33.62
C LYS A 8 14.02 -10.40 33.79
N ARG A 9 14.29 -9.90 35.00
CA ARG A 9 14.66 -8.50 35.24
C ARG A 9 15.60 -8.13 34.09
N MET A 10 15.17 -7.19 33.23
CA MET A 10 16.08 -6.59 32.28
C MET A 10 17.11 -5.88 33.14
N ASP A 11 18.31 -6.49 33.23
CA ASP A 11 19.47 -5.80 33.76
C ASP A 11 19.51 -4.43 33.07
N ASN A 12 20.02 -3.43 33.78
CA ASN A 12 20.20 -2.02 33.34
C ASN A 12 21.08 -1.87 32.08
N GLN A 13 21.08 -2.84 31.18
CA GLN A 13 21.89 -2.83 29.97
C GLN A 13 21.20 -1.97 28.92
N LEU A 14 21.90 -0.92 28.48
CA LEU A 14 21.47 -0.07 27.36
C LEU A 14 21.23 -0.89 26.12
N THR A 15 20.04 -0.77 25.55
CA THR A 15 19.68 -1.42 24.28
C THR A 15 19.71 -0.38 23.17
N ASN A 16 20.57 -0.57 22.19
CA ASN A 16 20.65 0.28 21.02
C ASN A 16 19.76 -0.27 19.90
N ILE A 17 18.86 0.56 19.41
CA ILE A 17 17.99 0.30 18.26
C ILE A 17 18.43 1.17 17.09
N GLY A 18 18.72 0.54 15.95
CA GLY A 18 19.13 1.21 14.73
C GLY A 18 17.97 1.47 13.77
N ILE A 19 18.03 2.56 13.03
CA ILE A 19 17.21 2.80 11.84
C ILE A 19 18.13 2.98 10.64
N VAL A 20 18.03 2.10 9.65
CA VAL A 20 18.83 2.20 8.44
C VAL A 20 18.33 3.32 7.53
N ARG A 21 19.26 3.89 6.78
CA ARG A 21 18.94 4.70 5.59
C ARG A 21 18.44 3.78 4.50
N GLU A 22 17.27 4.09 3.92
CA GLU A 22 16.74 3.35 2.77
C GLU A 22 17.69 3.49 1.57
N SER A 23 17.89 2.40 0.86
CA SER A 23 18.79 2.36 -0.31
C SER A 23 18.13 2.89 -1.59
N ARG A 24 16.80 2.95 -1.63
CA ARG A 24 16.02 3.40 -2.79
C ARG A 24 15.82 4.91 -2.74
N ASN A 25 16.12 5.58 -3.86
CA ASN A 25 15.93 7.03 -3.98
C ASN A 25 14.45 7.48 -3.93
N ASP A 26 13.52 6.58 -4.21
CA ASP A 26 12.08 6.81 -4.18
C ASP A 26 11.41 6.39 -2.86
N GLU A 27 12.20 5.96 -1.85
CA GLU A 27 11.71 5.59 -0.53
C GLU A 27 12.07 6.65 0.51
N ASN A 28 11.11 7.50 0.83
CA ASN A 28 11.28 8.58 1.79
C ASN A 28 10.68 8.25 3.17
N ARG A 29 9.98 7.11 3.28
CA ARG A 29 9.35 6.70 4.53
C ARG A 29 10.38 6.23 5.55
N THR A 30 9.98 6.25 6.82
CA THR A 30 10.77 5.77 7.95
C THR A 30 9.94 4.82 8.81
N PRO A 31 10.54 3.80 9.43
CA PRO A 31 9.81 2.87 10.29
C PRO A 31 9.31 3.51 11.60
N LEU A 32 10.01 4.50 12.12
CA LEU A 32 9.67 5.25 13.33
C LEU A 32 9.88 6.75 13.08
N VAL A 33 8.88 7.55 13.35
CA VAL A 33 8.98 9.01 13.23
C VAL A 33 9.60 9.62 14.51
N PRO A 34 10.16 10.85 14.47
CA PRO A 34 10.78 11.50 15.63
C PRO A 34 9.88 11.52 16.87
N GLU A 35 8.61 11.85 16.72
CA GLU A 35 7.64 11.86 17.83
C GLU A 35 7.52 10.49 18.51
N HIS A 36 7.49 9.39 17.75
CA HIS A 36 7.43 8.04 18.31
C HIS A 36 8.69 7.71 19.09
N ILE A 37 9.88 8.14 18.62
CA ILE A 37 11.15 7.96 19.32
C ILE A 37 11.13 8.69 20.65
N LYS A 38 10.75 9.97 20.65
CA LYS A 38 10.64 10.78 21.86
C LYS A 38 9.74 10.11 22.90
N LYS A 39 8.51 9.78 22.52
CA LYS A 39 7.51 9.12 23.38
C LYS A 39 8.02 7.78 23.91
N TYR A 40 8.70 6.99 23.07
CA TYR A 40 9.19 5.68 23.47
C TYR A 40 10.34 5.78 24.46
N LYS A 41 11.26 6.75 24.29
CA LYS A 41 12.36 7.02 25.22
C LYS A 41 11.88 7.51 26.59
N GLU A 42 10.86 8.36 26.63
CA GLU A 42 10.25 8.83 27.88
C GLU A 42 9.78 7.65 28.75
N SER A 43 9.23 6.59 28.12
CA SER A 43 8.75 5.40 28.80
C SER A 43 9.83 4.32 29.01
N ASN A 44 10.96 4.41 28.28
CA ASN A 44 12.01 3.39 28.26
C ASN A 44 13.41 4.03 28.24
N PRO A 45 13.89 4.59 29.37
CA PRO A 45 15.14 5.35 29.41
C PRO A 45 16.39 4.53 29.07
N ASN A 46 16.31 3.20 29.17
CA ASN A 46 17.42 2.28 28.83
C ASN A 46 17.50 1.95 27.32
N ILE A 47 16.69 2.60 26.49
CA ILE A 47 16.72 2.40 25.04
C ILE A 47 17.29 3.63 24.36
N ASN A 48 18.30 3.41 23.52
CA ASN A 48 18.86 4.42 22.64
C ASN A 48 18.45 4.13 21.18
N PHE A 49 18.23 5.20 20.43
CA PHE A 49 18.01 5.12 18.98
C PHE A 49 19.22 5.72 18.24
N ILE A 50 19.74 4.97 17.27
CA ILE A 50 20.83 5.37 16.38
C ILE A 50 20.29 5.36 14.97
N ILE A 51 20.30 6.50 14.31
CA ILE A 51 19.69 6.72 13.01
C ILE A 51 20.78 6.99 11.99
N GLN A 52 20.81 6.25 10.88
CA GLN A 52 21.73 6.59 9.80
C GLN A 52 21.33 7.92 9.14
N PRO A 53 22.29 8.81 8.84
CA PRO A 53 22.00 10.08 8.19
C PRO A 53 21.36 9.87 6.81
N SER A 54 20.38 10.72 6.42
CA SER A 54 19.67 10.58 5.16
C SER A 54 19.12 11.91 4.64
N ASN A 55 19.43 12.23 3.39
CA ASN A 55 18.89 13.40 2.70
C ASN A 55 17.53 13.13 2.03
N ASN A 56 17.10 11.86 1.94
CA ASN A 56 15.87 11.48 1.25
C ASN A 56 14.71 11.18 2.20
N ARG A 57 15.00 10.97 3.49
CA ARG A 57 13.97 10.65 4.47
C ARG A 57 13.02 11.83 4.68
N CYS A 58 11.71 11.55 4.86
CA CYS A 58 10.68 12.57 5.06
C CYS A 58 10.83 13.40 6.37
N PHE A 59 11.70 12.98 7.28
CA PHE A 59 12.11 13.73 8.48
C PHE A 59 13.61 13.96 8.45
N SER A 60 14.05 15.15 8.83
CA SER A 60 15.47 15.51 8.81
C SER A 60 16.26 14.83 9.94
N ASP A 61 17.59 14.83 9.82
CA ASP A 61 18.46 14.31 10.86
C ASP A 61 18.32 15.14 12.14
N GLU A 62 18.15 16.46 12.04
CA GLU A 62 17.95 17.38 13.17
C GLU A 62 16.65 17.09 13.93
N GLU A 63 15.55 16.74 13.24
CA GLU A 63 14.31 16.36 13.90
C GLU A 63 14.47 15.09 14.74
N TYR A 64 15.30 14.14 14.27
CA TYR A 64 15.64 12.96 15.07
C TYR A 64 16.55 13.29 16.26
N GLU A 65 17.54 14.16 16.11
CA GLU A 65 18.37 14.59 17.22
C GLU A 65 17.55 15.31 18.31
N LEU A 66 16.63 16.19 17.92
CA LEU A 66 15.69 16.84 18.82
C LEU A 66 14.74 15.85 19.53
N SER A 67 14.47 14.70 18.93
CA SER A 67 13.71 13.61 19.58
C SER A 67 14.54 12.79 20.57
N GLY A 68 15.84 13.07 20.67
CA GLY A 68 16.79 12.38 21.54
C GLY A 68 17.44 11.15 20.90
N ALA A 69 17.35 10.97 19.58
CA ALA A 69 18.13 9.98 18.85
C ALA A 69 19.55 10.49 18.60
N LYS A 70 20.46 9.58 18.27
CA LYS A 70 21.84 9.88 17.83
C LYS A 70 21.94 9.64 16.33
N ILE A 71 22.48 10.58 15.59
CA ILE A 71 22.79 10.38 14.18
C ILE A 71 24.18 9.75 14.06
N ASN A 72 24.23 8.58 13.42
CA ASN A 72 25.50 7.87 13.18
C ASN A 72 25.33 6.87 12.01
N ASP A 73 26.27 6.88 11.08
CA ASP A 73 26.27 5.93 9.95
C ASP A 73 26.55 4.48 10.40
N ASN A 74 27.26 4.31 11.50
CA ASN A 74 27.63 3.01 12.05
C ASN A 74 26.54 2.47 13.01
N LEU A 75 25.93 1.34 12.65
CA LEU A 75 24.92 0.63 13.46
C LEU A 75 25.47 -0.64 14.14
N ASN A 76 26.77 -0.86 14.20
CA ASN A 76 27.37 -2.09 14.76
C ASN A 76 26.99 -2.34 16.23
N GLU A 77 26.71 -1.29 17.00
CA GLU A 77 26.30 -1.40 18.40
C GLU A 77 24.79 -1.69 18.56
N CYS A 78 24.01 -1.68 17.45
CA CYS A 78 22.57 -1.92 17.51
C CYS A 78 22.30 -3.41 17.53
N SER A 79 21.48 -3.86 18.49
CA SER A 79 21.01 -5.25 18.57
C SER A 79 19.77 -5.48 17.69
N ILE A 80 18.97 -4.45 17.49
CA ILE A 80 17.73 -4.43 16.71
C ILE A 80 17.85 -3.31 15.66
N ILE A 81 17.51 -3.62 14.41
CA ILE A 81 17.65 -2.66 13.29
C ILE A 81 16.36 -2.65 12.48
N PHE A 82 15.84 -1.46 12.28
CA PHE A 82 14.61 -1.21 11.52
C PHE A 82 14.93 -0.63 10.15
N GLY A 83 14.20 -1.09 9.15
CA GLY A 83 14.10 -0.50 7.82
C GLY A 83 12.65 -0.51 7.33
N VAL A 84 12.37 0.05 6.17
CA VAL A 84 11.07 -0.02 5.51
C VAL A 84 11.10 -1.07 4.41
N LYS A 85 12.01 -0.95 3.46
CA LYS A 85 12.18 -1.84 2.29
C LYS A 85 13.32 -2.81 2.46
N GLU A 86 13.54 -3.62 1.43
CA GLU A 86 14.64 -4.58 1.40
C GLU A 86 15.97 -3.88 1.65
N ILE A 87 16.70 -4.36 2.65
CA ILE A 87 18.04 -3.86 2.97
C ILE A 87 19.06 -4.59 2.09
N ASP A 88 20.05 -3.85 1.57
CA ASP A 88 21.14 -4.45 0.79
C ASP A 88 21.85 -5.55 1.61
N SER A 89 21.96 -6.72 1.01
CA SER A 89 22.58 -7.90 1.63
C SER A 89 24.01 -7.64 2.11
N ASN A 90 24.74 -6.71 1.48
CA ASN A 90 26.12 -6.38 1.81
C ASN A 90 26.27 -5.64 3.13
N ILE A 91 25.28 -4.79 3.48
CA ILE A 91 25.33 -3.97 4.69
C ILE A 91 24.70 -4.64 5.92
N LEU A 92 24.12 -5.80 5.77
CA LEU A 92 23.55 -6.57 6.88
C LEU A 92 24.65 -6.97 7.89
N ILE A 93 24.39 -6.73 9.17
CA ILE A 93 25.31 -7.03 10.29
C ILE A 93 24.97 -8.40 10.88
N ASN A 94 25.99 -9.22 11.12
CA ASN A 94 25.82 -10.57 11.66
C ASN A 94 25.16 -10.60 13.04
N ASN A 95 24.36 -11.63 13.31
CA ASN A 95 23.76 -11.92 14.62
C ASN A 95 22.90 -10.74 15.17
N ARG A 96 22.18 -10.06 14.29
CA ARG A 96 21.25 -8.96 14.65
C ARG A 96 19.81 -9.32 14.36
N THR A 97 18.89 -8.62 15.01
CA THR A 97 17.45 -8.69 14.69
C THR A 97 17.11 -7.56 13.74
N TYR A 98 16.47 -7.88 12.61
CA TYR A 98 16.03 -6.91 11.63
C TYR A 98 14.52 -6.92 11.47
N LEU A 99 13.93 -5.74 11.27
CA LEU A 99 12.51 -5.54 11.01
C LEU A 99 12.34 -4.71 9.73
N PHE A 100 11.83 -5.30 8.66
CA PHE A 100 11.52 -4.62 7.39
C PHE A 100 10.61 -5.47 6.50
N PHE A 101 10.13 -4.93 5.36
CA PHE A 101 9.43 -5.67 4.33
C PHE A 101 10.43 -6.38 3.43
N SER A 102 10.67 -7.66 3.65
CA SER A 102 11.71 -8.40 2.93
C SER A 102 11.25 -8.91 1.56
N HIS A 103 9.95 -9.09 1.36
CA HIS A 103 9.34 -9.74 0.18
C HIS A 103 9.92 -11.13 -0.15
N THR A 104 10.69 -11.73 0.76
CA THR A 104 11.35 -13.03 0.53
C THR A 104 10.37 -14.20 0.57
N PHE A 105 9.21 -14.06 1.22
CA PHE A 105 8.17 -15.10 1.24
C PHE A 105 7.55 -15.34 -0.16
N LYS A 106 7.69 -14.39 -1.09
CA LYS A 106 7.24 -14.52 -2.48
C LYS A 106 8.14 -15.45 -3.31
N ILE A 107 9.25 -15.91 -2.75
CA ILE A 107 10.13 -16.90 -3.39
C ILE A 107 9.46 -18.27 -3.28
N ASN A 108 8.84 -18.73 -4.35
CA ASN A 108 8.27 -20.07 -4.43
C ASN A 108 8.93 -20.89 -5.55
N LYS A 109 8.84 -22.22 -5.45
CA LYS A 109 9.47 -23.16 -6.40
C LYS A 109 8.89 -23.07 -7.82
N GLN A 110 7.74 -22.43 -8.01
CA GLN A 110 7.04 -22.35 -9.31
C GLN A 110 7.44 -21.11 -10.11
N GLN A 111 8.05 -20.10 -9.48
CA GLN A 111 8.54 -18.93 -10.20
C GLN A 111 9.89 -19.26 -10.86
N LYS A 112 9.87 -19.41 -12.19
CA LYS A 112 11.08 -19.65 -12.99
C LYS A 112 12.10 -18.49 -12.93
N ASN A 113 11.67 -17.27 -12.63
CA ASN A 113 12.51 -16.08 -12.51
C ASN A 113 12.37 -15.47 -11.10
N ILE A 114 13.00 -16.09 -10.12
CA ILE A 114 13.20 -15.46 -8.81
C ILE A 114 14.16 -14.29 -9.02
N GLU A 115 13.72 -13.10 -8.66
CA GLU A 115 14.61 -11.93 -8.66
C GLU A 115 15.87 -12.27 -7.85
N LYS A 116 17.01 -12.23 -8.51
CA LYS A 116 18.33 -12.61 -7.93
C LYS A 116 18.53 -11.92 -6.59
N ASN A 117 18.20 -10.63 -6.50
CA ASN A 117 18.36 -9.83 -5.29
C ASN A 117 17.58 -10.37 -4.07
N LYS A 118 16.38 -10.92 -4.27
CA LYS A 118 15.59 -11.50 -3.16
C LYS A 118 16.19 -12.80 -2.65
N LYS A 119 16.73 -13.62 -3.57
CA LYS A 119 17.45 -14.85 -3.21
C LYS A 119 18.73 -14.52 -2.46
N ASP A 120 19.51 -13.56 -2.95
CA ASP A 120 20.76 -13.13 -2.33
C ASP A 120 20.52 -12.55 -0.93
N LEU A 121 19.46 -11.76 -0.76
CA LEU A 121 19.03 -11.26 0.53
C LEU A 121 18.70 -12.40 1.51
N LEU A 122 17.89 -13.38 1.10
CA LEU A 122 17.52 -14.52 1.95
C LEU A 122 18.75 -15.34 2.35
N LEU A 123 19.64 -15.63 1.41
CA LEU A 123 20.89 -16.34 1.69
C LEU A 123 21.78 -15.55 2.65
N SER A 124 21.88 -14.24 2.49
CA SER A 124 22.65 -13.39 3.39
C SER A 124 22.07 -13.39 4.81
N ILE A 125 20.74 -13.32 4.95
CA ILE A 125 20.05 -13.41 6.26
C ILE A 125 20.41 -14.72 6.95
N LEU A 126 20.36 -15.85 6.24
CA LEU A 126 20.70 -17.18 6.79
C LEU A 126 22.18 -17.27 7.17
N ASN A 127 23.08 -16.89 6.27
CA ASN A 127 24.53 -17.00 6.48
C ASN A 127 25.03 -16.11 7.61
N LYS A 128 24.41 -14.92 7.76
CA LYS A 128 24.75 -13.96 8.81
C LYS A 128 24.01 -14.23 10.14
N LYS A 129 23.23 -15.31 10.22
CA LYS A 129 22.46 -15.71 11.41
C LYS A 129 21.56 -14.57 11.93
N ILE A 130 20.87 -13.89 11.02
CA ILE A 130 19.98 -12.79 11.32
C ILE A 130 18.61 -13.32 11.75
N THR A 131 18.04 -12.72 12.80
CA THR A 131 16.63 -12.89 13.14
C THR A 131 15.83 -11.89 12.33
N LEU A 132 15.09 -12.33 11.31
CA LEU A 132 14.20 -11.46 10.54
C LEU A 132 12.79 -11.49 11.08
N ILE A 133 12.27 -10.32 11.44
CA ILE A 133 10.85 -10.08 11.72
C ILE A 133 10.27 -9.34 10.51
N ASP A 134 9.76 -10.11 9.55
CA ASP A 134 9.18 -9.54 8.34
C ASP A 134 7.83 -8.87 8.65
N TYR A 135 7.71 -7.59 8.34
CA TYR A 135 6.47 -6.83 8.55
C TYR A 135 5.25 -7.43 7.83
N GLU A 136 5.44 -8.15 6.74
CA GLU A 136 4.35 -8.82 6.04
C GLU A 136 3.72 -9.96 6.84
N ASN A 137 4.47 -10.55 7.77
CA ASN A 137 4.05 -11.68 8.57
C ASN A 137 3.52 -11.30 9.95
N ILE A 138 3.58 -10.02 10.33
CA ILE A 138 3.02 -9.56 11.60
C ILE A 138 1.49 -9.51 11.49
N ARG A 139 0.82 -10.40 12.22
CA ARG A 139 -0.63 -10.55 12.21
C ARG A 139 -1.25 -10.30 13.58
N GLY A 140 -2.42 -9.68 13.57
CA GLY A 140 -3.23 -9.48 14.76
C GLY A 140 -3.95 -10.77 15.18
N LYS A 141 -4.64 -10.72 16.32
CA LYS A 141 -5.42 -11.85 16.86
C LYS A 141 -6.48 -12.38 15.88
N ASN A 142 -6.98 -11.53 15.00
CA ASN A 142 -7.96 -11.87 13.96
C ASN A 142 -7.32 -12.42 12.67
N GLY A 143 -6.01 -12.71 12.65
CA GLY A 143 -5.27 -13.19 11.48
C GLY A 143 -4.92 -12.11 10.43
N ASN A 144 -5.44 -10.90 10.57
CA ASN A 144 -5.17 -9.82 9.62
C ASN A 144 -3.74 -9.27 9.77
N ARG A 145 -3.14 -8.84 8.67
CA ARG A 145 -1.84 -8.13 8.70
C ARG A 145 -1.96 -6.84 9.51
N CYS A 146 -1.07 -6.68 10.49
CA CYS A 146 -1.00 -5.46 11.31
C CYS A 146 -0.42 -4.30 10.50
N LEU A 147 0.65 -4.54 9.74
CA LEU A 147 1.35 -3.52 8.98
C LEU A 147 1.03 -3.63 7.49
N GLY A 148 0.84 -2.48 6.84
CA GLY A 148 0.58 -2.41 5.41
C GLY A 148 0.16 -1.00 4.99
N PHE A 149 0.45 -0.67 3.75
CA PHE A 149 0.25 0.68 3.20
C PHE A 149 -1.08 0.82 2.42
N GLY A 150 -2.04 -0.11 2.61
CA GLY A 150 -3.27 -0.14 1.80
C GLY A 150 -4.04 1.18 1.79
N ARG A 151 -4.23 1.84 2.95
CA ARG A 151 -4.89 3.16 3.00
C ARG A 151 -4.14 4.19 2.14
N PHE A 152 -2.83 4.33 2.32
CA PHE A 152 -2.03 5.28 1.55
C PHE A 152 -1.88 4.89 0.08
N ALA A 153 -1.85 3.59 -0.24
CA ALA A 153 -1.91 3.16 -1.64
C ALA A 153 -3.20 3.63 -2.31
N GLY A 154 -4.33 3.55 -1.60
CA GLY A 154 -5.62 4.07 -2.07
C GLY A 154 -5.60 5.59 -2.28
N ILE A 155 -5.11 6.33 -1.29
CA ILE A 155 -4.99 7.80 -1.36
C ILE A 155 -4.12 8.21 -2.56
N VAL A 156 -2.91 7.68 -2.67
CA VAL A 156 -1.96 8.03 -3.74
C VAL A 156 -2.48 7.58 -5.11
N GLY A 157 -3.03 6.38 -5.21
CA GLY A 157 -3.61 5.87 -6.46
C GLY A 157 -4.80 6.71 -6.94
N CYS A 158 -5.68 7.13 -6.02
CA CYS A 158 -6.77 8.06 -6.32
C CYS A 158 -6.23 9.41 -6.78
N TYR A 159 -5.27 10.00 -6.05
CA TYR A 159 -4.64 11.26 -6.40
C TYR A 159 -4.02 11.22 -7.80
N ASN A 160 -3.26 10.18 -8.11
CA ASN A 160 -2.63 10.00 -9.41
C ASN A 160 -3.68 9.83 -10.52
N THR A 161 -4.79 9.14 -10.24
CA THR A 161 -5.90 8.98 -11.20
C THR A 161 -6.59 10.32 -11.49
N LEU A 162 -6.84 11.14 -10.45
CA LEU A 162 -7.41 12.49 -10.63
C LEU A 162 -6.42 13.43 -11.34
N ASN A 163 -5.13 13.32 -11.06
CA ASN A 163 -4.09 14.07 -11.77
C ASN A 163 -4.02 13.67 -13.26
N LEU A 164 -4.18 12.37 -13.58
CA LEU A 164 -4.30 11.91 -14.96
C LEU A 164 -5.54 12.49 -15.65
N LEU A 165 -6.68 12.59 -14.94
CA LEU A 165 -7.87 13.25 -15.47
C LEU A 165 -7.59 14.71 -15.84
N LEU A 166 -6.89 15.47 -15.00
CA LEU A 166 -6.51 16.85 -15.31
C LEU A 166 -5.65 16.92 -16.59
N LYS A 167 -4.69 16.01 -16.72
CA LYS A 167 -3.86 15.89 -17.93
C LYS A 167 -4.69 15.63 -19.20
N VAL A 168 -5.60 14.68 -19.14
CA VAL A 168 -6.50 14.33 -20.26
C VAL A 168 -7.38 15.50 -20.65
N LEU A 169 -7.75 16.35 -19.70
CA LEU A 169 -8.53 17.57 -19.91
C LEU A 169 -7.69 18.77 -20.39
N GLY A 170 -6.39 18.59 -20.61
CA GLY A 170 -5.49 19.69 -20.98
C GLY A 170 -5.25 20.72 -19.88
N LYS A 171 -5.57 20.37 -18.62
CA LYS A 171 -5.34 21.22 -17.45
C LYS A 171 -3.94 21.03 -16.89
N GLN A 172 -3.48 22.00 -16.10
CA GLN A 172 -2.20 21.89 -15.40
C GLN A 172 -2.20 20.67 -14.48
N SER A 173 -1.16 19.84 -14.61
CA SER A 173 -0.94 18.69 -13.76
C SER A 173 -0.52 19.12 -12.35
N LEU A 174 -0.96 18.36 -11.36
CA LEU A 174 -0.50 18.49 -9.99
C LEU A 174 0.91 17.94 -9.81
N ALA A 175 1.58 18.35 -8.74
CA ALA A 175 2.83 17.74 -8.33
C ALA A 175 2.65 16.24 -8.08
N SER A 176 3.65 15.42 -8.41
CA SER A 176 3.61 13.99 -8.09
C SER A 176 3.47 13.76 -6.59
N ALA A 177 2.68 12.76 -6.17
CA ALA A 177 2.38 12.51 -4.77
C ALA A 177 3.63 12.35 -3.90
N TYR A 178 4.69 11.72 -4.40
CA TYR A 178 5.96 11.53 -3.67
C TYR A 178 6.75 12.83 -3.41
N LYS A 179 6.38 13.95 -4.07
CA LYS A 179 6.94 15.29 -3.86
C LYS A 179 6.16 16.12 -2.85
N ILE A 180 5.07 15.58 -2.32
CA ILE A 180 4.18 16.26 -1.38
C ILE A 180 4.50 15.73 0.02
N ASN A 181 4.77 16.62 0.96
CA ASN A 181 5.32 16.28 2.27
C ASN A 181 4.34 15.50 3.15
N ASP A 182 3.05 15.81 3.07
CA ASP A 182 2.02 15.28 3.97
C ASP A 182 0.65 15.15 3.29
N TYR A 183 -0.27 14.47 3.98
CA TYR A 183 -1.63 14.23 3.52
C TYR A 183 -2.45 15.53 3.40
N GLU A 184 -2.30 16.44 4.34
CA GLU A 184 -3.01 17.70 4.39
C GLU A 184 -2.71 18.55 3.16
N ARG A 185 -1.45 18.63 2.76
CA ARG A 185 -1.02 19.32 1.53
C ARG A 185 -1.53 18.63 0.27
N LEU A 186 -1.56 17.29 0.28
CA LEU A 186 -2.12 16.52 -0.84
C LEU A 186 -3.62 16.82 -1.02
N VAL A 187 -4.37 16.88 0.07
CA VAL A 187 -5.80 17.26 0.07
C VAL A 187 -5.99 18.69 -0.43
N LEU A 188 -5.18 19.66 0.07
CA LEU A 188 -5.25 21.05 -0.36
C LEU A 188 -5.06 21.22 -1.87
N ASN A 189 -4.20 20.42 -2.50
CA ASN A 189 -4.01 20.44 -3.94
C ASN A 189 -5.28 20.03 -4.73
N LEU A 190 -6.16 19.23 -4.14
CA LEU A 190 -7.39 18.76 -4.77
C LEU A 190 -8.62 19.59 -4.40
N LYS A 191 -8.67 20.15 -3.20
CA LYS A 191 -9.87 20.74 -2.60
C LYS A 191 -10.44 21.90 -3.42
N ASN A 192 -9.58 22.66 -4.08
CA ASN A 192 -9.98 23.83 -4.88
C ASN A 192 -10.11 23.51 -6.38
N LEU A 193 -9.99 22.24 -6.77
CA LEU A 193 -10.12 21.85 -8.16
C LEU A 193 -11.57 21.57 -8.51
N TYR A 194 -11.98 22.06 -9.66
CA TYR A 194 -13.25 21.72 -10.26
C TYR A 194 -13.07 20.54 -11.23
N PHE A 195 -13.68 19.42 -10.90
CA PHE A 195 -13.77 18.26 -11.77
C PHE A 195 -15.06 18.35 -12.61
N PRO A 196 -14.99 18.05 -13.93
CA PRO A 196 -16.16 18.07 -14.80
C PRO A 196 -17.11 16.92 -14.44
N LYS A 197 -18.30 16.97 -15.00
CA LYS A 197 -19.27 15.87 -14.99
C LYS A 197 -18.61 14.55 -15.38
N THR A 198 -18.44 13.67 -14.40
CA THR A 198 -17.70 12.44 -14.54
C THR A 198 -18.27 11.39 -13.59
N LYS A 199 -18.46 10.17 -14.06
CA LYS A 199 -18.84 9.01 -13.24
C LYS A 199 -17.58 8.20 -12.89
N ILE A 200 -17.24 8.12 -11.61
CA ILE A 200 -16.09 7.37 -11.09
C ILE A 200 -16.62 6.10 -10.42
N LEU A 201 -16.10 4.95 -10.81
CA LEU A 201 -16.37 3.67 -10.18
C LEU A 201 -15.15 3.24 -9.36
N VAL A 202 -15.36 2.94 -8.08
CA VAL A 202 -14.34 2.38 -7.19
C VAL A 202 -14.70 0.93 -6.89
N THR A 203 -13.75 0.01 -7.00
CA THR A 203 -13.97 -1.40 -6.67
C THR A 203 -13.17 -1.82 -5.45
N GLY A 204 -13.80 -2.61 -4.57
CA GLY A 204 -13.22 -3.14 -3.35
C GLY A 204 -13.81 -2.53 -2.08
N ASP A 205 -13.55 -3.19 -0.96
CA ASP A 205 -14.05 -2.85 0.39
C ASP A 205 -12.94 -2.87 1.45
N GLY A 206 -11.70 -3.16 1.00
CA GLY A 206 -10.51 -3.24 1.83
C GLY A 206 -9.91 -1.87 2.18
N ARG A 207 -8.72 -1.91 2.80
CA ARG A 207 -7.97 -0.70 3.18
C ARG A 207 -7.62 0.22 2.02
N VAL A 208 -7.38 -0.35 0.82
CA VAL A 208 -7.07 0.42 -0.39
C VAL A 208 -8.30 1.22 -0.83
N ALA A 209 -9.44 0.56 -1.00
CA ALA A 209 -10.68 1.22 -1.39
C ALA A 209 -11.11 2.29 -0.38
N LYS A 210 -10.95 2.04 0.92
CA LYS A 210 -11.22 3.03 1.97
C LYS A 210 -10.34 4.28 1.83
N GLY A 211 -9.06 4.13 1.46
CA GLY A 211 -8.17 5.25 1.18
C GLY A 211 -8.60 6.05 -0.07
N VAL A 212 -9.09 5.38 -1.11
CA VAL A 212 -9.67 6.04 -2.30
C VAL A 212 -10.89 6.88 -1.90
N ILE A 213 -11.83 6.28 -1.16
CA ILE A 213 -13.08 6.93 -0.73
C ILE A 213 -12.78 8.12 0.19
N GLU A 214 -11.82 7.95 1.11
CA GLU A 214 -11.35 9.01 2.00
C GLU A 214 -10.93 10.25 1.20
N LEU A 215 -10.08 10.06 0.18
CA LEU A 215 -9.60 11.18 -0.63
C LEU A 215 -10.70 11.77 -1.52
N LEU A 216 -11.58 10.95 -2.10
CA LEU A 216 -12.70 11.44 -2.90
C LEU A 216 -13.66 12.31 -2.08
N ASN A 217 -13.88 11.97 -0.80
CA ASN A 217 -14.71 12.77 0.12
C ASN A 217 -14.13 14.13 0.47
N GLU A 218 -12.82 14.34 0.29
CA GLU A 218 -12.16 15.65 0.43
C GLU A 218 -12.31 16.54 -0.81
N THR A 219 -12.94 16.04 -1.87
CA THR A 219 -13.17 16.76 -3.13
C THR A 219 -14.65 17.14 -3.30
N ASN A 220 -14.96 17.83 -4.39
CA ASN A 220 -16.34 18.13 -4.78
C ASN A 220 -17.05 16.95 -5.50
N ILE A 221 -16.46 15.76 -5.51
CA ILE A 221 -17.01 14.56 -6.18
C ILE A 221 -17.98 13.87 -5.22
N LYS A 222 -19.25 13.81 -5.56
CA LYS A 222 -20.31 13.34 -4.68
C LYS A 222 -20.47 11.82 -4.70
N ALA A 223 -20.53 11.20 -3.51
CA ALA A 223 -20.90 9.80 -3.38
C ALA A 223 -22.37 9.55 -3.75
N VAL A 224 -22.64 8.50 -4.49
CA VAL A 224 -24.00 8.10 -4.87
C VAL A 224 -24.24 6.61 -4.63
N SER A 225 -25.51 6.21 -4.51
CA SER A 225 -25.87 4.80 -4.37
C SER A 225 -25.59 4.04 -5.68
N LYS A 226 -25.44 2.71 -5.59
CA LYS A 226 -25.27 1.82 -6.74
C LYS A 226 -26.43 1.93 -7.74
N LYS A 227 -27.66 2.02 -7.23
CA LYS A 227 -28.88 2.22 -8.02
C LYS A 227 -28.84 3.57 -8.76
N ASP A 228 -28.55 4.65 -8.04
CA ASP A 228 -28.51 5.98 -8.65
C ASP A 228 -27.40 6.11 -9.68
N PHE A 229 -26.26 5.44 -9.46
CA PHE A 229 -25.15 5.39 -10.41
C PHE A 229 -25.57 4.80 -11.76
N LEU A 230 -26.41 3.76 -11.76
CA LEU A 230 -26.90 3.11 -12.98
C LEU A 230 -28.05 3.89 -13.62
N GLU A 231 -29.02 4.37 -12.83
CA GLU A 231 -30.31 4.83 -13.34
C GLU A 231 -30.38 6.35 -13.54
N LYS A 232 -29.55 7.14 -12.83
CA LYS A 232 -29.66 8.62 -12.87
C LYS A 232 -28.57 9.28 -13.73
N LYS A 233 -28.96 10.42 -14.30
CA LYS A 233 -28.01 11.38 -14.90
C LYS A 233 -27.64 12.43 -13.85
N PHE A 234 -26.41 12.87 -13.86
CA PHE A 234 -25.89 13.86 -12.92
C PHE A 234 -25.21 15.00 -13.70
N ASP A 235 -25.34 16.21 -13.20
CA ASP A 235 -24.69 17.40 -13.78
C ASP A 235 -23.39 17.78 -13.06
N GLN A 236 -22.98 16.97 -12.10
CA GLN A 236 -21.76 17.10 -11.30
C GLN A 236 -20.95 15.81 -11.32
N PRO A 237 -19.66 15.84 -10.93
CA PRO A 237 -18.87 14.63 -10.76
C PRO A 237 -19.42 13.80 -9.60
N ILE A 238 -19.47 12.49 -9.81
CA ILE A 238 -19.95 11.53 -8.81
C ILE A 238 -19.03 10.31 -8.74
N PHE A 239 -19.06 9.62 -7.59
CA PHE A 239 -18.45 8.30 -7.46
C PHE A 239 -19.40 7.30 -6.81
N CYS A 240 -19.22 6.03 -7.17
CA CYS A 240 -19.86 4.88 -6.55
C CYS A 240 -18.81 3.86 -6.15
N ASN A 241 -18.95 3.27 -4.96
CA ASN A 241 -18.12 2.16 -4.52
C ASN A 241 -18.87 0.83 -4.63
N LEU A 242 -18.21 -0.17 -5.22
CA LEU A 242 -18.68 -1.55 -5.28
C LEU A 242 -17.87 -2.42 -4.34
N GLU A 243 -18.54 -3.10 -3.43
CA GLU A 243 -17.97 -4.19 -2.65
C GLU A 243 -17.84 -5.45 -3.52
N THR A 244 -17.04 -6.43 -3.11
CA THR A 244 -16.81 -7.65 -3.90
C THR A 244 -18.11 -8.34 -4.33
N LYS A 245 -19.11 -8.41 -3.45
CA LYS A 245 -20.43 -9.00 -3.74
C LYS A 245 -21.23 -8.30 -4.84
N ASP A 246 -20.87 -7.07 -5.20
CA ASP A 246 -21.62 -6.26 -6.18
C ASP A 246 -21.14 -6.48 -7.62
N TYR A 247 -19.90 -6.97 -7.78
CA TYR A 247 -19.27 -7.18 -9.09
C TYR A 247 -18.77 -8.60 -9.33
N VAL A 248 -19.02 -9.52 -8.37
CA VAL A 248 -18.69 -10.95 -8.48
C VAL A 248 -19.93 -11.77 -8.17
N THR A 249 -20.25 -12.71 -9.07
CA THR A 249 -21.43 -13.58 -8.95
C THR A 249 -21.01 -15.04 -8.98
N ASN A 250 -21.57 -15.86 -8.08
CA ASN A 250 -21.37 -17.30 -8.11
C ASN A 250 -22.11 -17.92 -9.31
N ASN A 251 -21.43 -18.79 -10.07
CA ASN A 251 -21.98 -19.41 -11.27
C ASN A 251 -23.06 -20.45 -10.98
N SER A 252 -23.10 -21.02 -9.78
CA SER A 252 -24.03 -22.10 -9.38
C SER A 252 -25.10 -21.65 -8.37
N SER A 253 -25.00 -20.46 -7.80
CA SER A 253 -25.95 -19.96 -6.79
C SER A 253 -26.17 -18.45 -6.93
N THR A 254 -27.31 -17.98 -6.45
CA THR A 254 -27.66 -16.55 -6.48
C THR A 254 -27.01 -15.75 -5.33
N ASN A 255 -26.50 -16.43 -4.31
CA ASN A 255 -25.95 -15.80 -3.12
C ASN A 255 -24.42 -15.76 -3.15
N PHE A 256 -23.84 -14.56 -2.98
CA PHE A 256 -22.43 -14.39 -2.80
C PHE A 256 -22.01 -14.81 -1.38
N ASN A 257 -20.94 -15.60 -1.27
CA ASN A 257 -20.29 -15.94 -0.01
C ASN A 257 -18.80 -15.62 -0.12
N LEU A 258 -18.31 -14.73 0.73
CA LEU A 258 -16.92 -14.25 0.66
C LEU A 258 -15.91 -15.36 0.96
N GLU A 259 -16.16 -16.20 1.95
CA GLU A 259 -15.27 -17.32 2.32
C GLU A 259 -15.19 -18.35 1.18
N HIS A 260 -16.34 -18.68 0.57
CA HIS A 260 -16.38 -19.56 -0.59
C HIS A 260 -15.65 -18.94 -1.78
N PHE A 261 -15.84 -17.64 -2.04
CA PHE A 261 -15.13 -16.92 -3.11
C PHE A 261 -13.61 -16.95 -2.93
N ILE A 262 -13.12 -16.74 -1.70
CA ILE A 262 -11.67 -16.77 -1.39
C ILE A 262 -11.09 -18.17 -1.64
N ASN A 263 -11.83 -19.22 -1.30
CA ASN A 263 -11.35 -20.61 -1.40
C ASN A 263 -11.58 -21.23 -2.79
N ASN A 264 -12.59 -20.76 -3.53
CA ASN A 264 -13.01 -21.31 -4.82
C ASN A 264 -13.32 -20.18 -5.83
N PRO A 265 -12.36 -19.29 -6.14
CA PRO A 265 -12.63 -18.14 -6.99
C PRO A 265 -13.01 -18.49 -8.43
N GLN A 266 -12.62 -19.69 -8.92
CA GLN A 266 -12.98 -20.22 -10.24
C GLN A 266 -14.50 -20.48 -10.40
N ASP A 267 -15.24 -20.61 -9.29
CA ASP A 267 -16.70 -20.82 -9.32
C ASP A 267 -17.47 -19.51 -9.50
N TYR A 268 -16.75 -18.41 -9.73
CA TYR A 268 -17.35 -17.08 -9.83
C TYR A 268 -17.01 -16.41 -11.17
N SER A 269 -17.88 -15.48 -11.54
CA SER A 269 -17.72 -14.64 -12.73
C SER A 269 -17.88 -13.16 -12.39
N SER A 270 -17.29 -12.28 -13.21
CA SER A 270 -17.49 -10.84 -13.07
C SER A 270 -18.89 -10.43 -13.53
N SER A 271 -19.56 -9.63 -12.70
CA SER A 271 -20.82 -8.95 -13.03
C SER A 271 -20.64 -7.42 -13.12
N ALA A 272 -19.39 -6.94 -13.16
CA ALA A 272 -19.07 -5.51 -13.15
C ALA A 272 -19.48 -4.77 -14.43
N LEU A 273 -19.72 -5.48 -15.55
CA LEU A 273 -19.87 -4.87 -16.86
C LEU A 273 -21.02 -3.85 -16.94
N GLN A 274 -22.13 -4.07 -16.22
CA GLN A 274 -23.25 -3.13 -16.16
C GLN A 274 -22.84 -1.77 -15.59
N TYR A 275 -22.00 -1.75 -14.56
CA TYR A 275 -21.48 -0.52 -13.97
C TYR A 275 -20.42 0.11 -14.86
N LEU A 276 -19.54 -0.70 -15.44
CA LEU A 276 -18.43 -0.23 -16.27
C LEU A 276 -18.91 0.49 -17.54
N LYS A 277 -20.04 0.09 -18.12
CA LYS A 277 -20.67 0.79 -19.26
C LYS A 277 -21.05 2.23 -18.94
N GLU A 278 -21.41 2.51 -17.69
CA GLU A 278 -21.77 3.84 -17.21
C GLU A 278 -20.58 4.65 -16.67
N THR A 279 -19.40 4.05 -16.60
CA THR A 279 -18.21 4.57 -15.94
C THR A 279 -17.31 5.36 -16.88
N ASN A 280 -16.87 6.55 -16.47
CA ASN A 280 -15.82 7.30 -17.17
C ASN A 280 -14.43 6.98 -16.62
N ILE A 281 -14.32 6.78 -15.30
CA ILE A 281 -13.07 6.48 -14.60
C ILE A 281 -13.28 5.26 -13.69
N LEU A 282 -12.50 4.21 -13.90
CA LEU A 282 -12.41 3.09 -12.98
C LEU A 282 -11.21 3.29 -12.06
N ILE A 283 -11.42 3.16 -10.74
CA ILE A 283 -10.35 3.04 -9.75
C ILE A 283 -10.41 1.63 -9.16
N SER A 284 -9.49 0.78 -9.61
CA SER A 284 -9.38 -0.61 -9.18
C SER A 284 -8.62 -0.68 -7.86
N ALA A 285 -9.34 -0.92 -6.75
CA ALA A 285 -8.80 -0.92 -5.39
C ALA A 285 -9.14 -2.20 -4.62
N HIS A 286 -9.55 -3.25 -5.33
CA HIS A 286 -9.86 -4.56 -4.76
C HIS A 286 -8.63 -5.47 -4.69
N TYR A 287 -8.68 -6.50 -3.85
CA TYR A 287 -7.74 -7.61 -3.90
C TYR A 287 -8.10 -8.54 -5.06
N TRP A 288 -7.08 -9.00 -5.77
CA TRP A 288 -7.24 -9.98 -6.83
C TRP A 288 -6.23 -11.13 -6.67
N ASP A 289 -6.69 -12.33 -6.95
CA ASP A 289 -5.88 -13.55 -7.05
C ASP A 289 -5.92 -14.05 -8.49
N PRO A 290 -4.83 -14.64 -9.05
CA PRO A 290 -4.80 -15.12 -10.43
C PRO A 290 -5.89 -16.11 -10.83
N SER A 291 -6.49 -16.80 -9.86
CA SER A 291 -7.64 -17.71 -10.07
C SER A 291 -9.00 -16.99 -10.02
N SER A 292 -9.03 -15.72 -9.59
CA SER A 292 -10.26 -14.92 -9.54
C SER A 292 -10.64 -14.36 -10.91
N PRO A 293 -11.94 -14.12 -11.18
CA PRO A 293 -12.37 -13.48 -12.41
C PRO A 293 -11.76 -12.08 -12.54
N LYS A 294 -11.42 -11.68 -13.75
CA LYS A 294 -11.04 -10.29 -14.05
C LYS A 294 -12.24 -9.38 -13.93
N ILE A 295 -12.00 -8.11 -13.63
CA ILE A 295 -13.09 -7.12 -13.53
C ILE A 295 -13.79 -6.93 -14.90
N PHE A 296 -13.02 -7.00 -15.99
CA PHE A 296 -13.48 -7.08 -17.37
C PHE A 296 -12.41 -7.77 -18.24
N GLU A 297 -12.78 -8.20 -19.45
CA GLU A 297 -11.86 -8.79 -20.41
C GLU A 297 -11.52 -7.81 -21.55
N ASN A 298 -10.43 -8.03 -22.28
CA ASN A 298 -10.07 -7.19 -23.44
C ASN A 298 -11.17 -7.09 -24.50
N LYS A 299 -11.97 -8.14 -24.67
CA LYS A 299 -13.13 -8.15 -25.60
C LYS A 299 -14.20 -7.14 -25.21
N ASP A 300 -14.33 -6.84 -23.90
CA ASP A 300 -15.36 -5.95 -23.35
C ASP A 300 -15.05 -4.47 -23.63
N LEU A 301 -13.79 -4.12 -23.94
CA LEU A 301 -13.41 -2.75 -24.29
C LEU A 301 -14.24 -2.17 -25.43
N LYS A 302 -14.73 -3.02 -26.36
CA LYS A 302 -15.59 -2.59 -27.47
C LYS A 302 -16.92 -1.98 -27.01
N VAL A 303 -17.42 -2.39 -25.83
CA VAL A 303 -18.68 -1.91 -25.27
C VAL A 303 -18.50 -0.91 -24.12
N LEU A 304 -17.26 -0.67 -23.66
CA LEU A 304 -16.88 0.27 -22.61
C LEU A 304 -16.50 1.65 -23.17
N GLN A 305 -17.33 2.18 -24.09
CA GLN A 305 -17.02 3.43 -24.82
C GLN A 305 -16.91 4.66 -23.91
N ASN A 306 -17.58 4.66 -22.76
CA ASN A 306 -17.52 5.73 -21.77
C ASN A 306 -16.24 5.69 -20.90
N LEU A 307 -15.61 4.52 -20.74
CA LEU A 307 -14.44 4.33 -19.93
C LEU A 307 -13.22 4.98 -20.59
N LYS A 308 -12.68 6.03 -19.98
CA LYS A 308 -11.55 6.83 -20.52
C LYS A 308 -10.28 6.65 -19.71
N ILE A 309 -10.39 6.44 -18.40
CA ILE A 309 -9.27 6.33 -17.48
C ILE A 309 -9.45 5.13 -16.58
N VAL A 310 -8.37 4.40 -16.38
CA VAL A 310 -8.28 3.32 -15.40
C VAL A 310 -7.11 3.62 -14.45
N GLY A 311 -7.44 3.85 -13.19
CA GLY A 311 -6.49 3.92 -12.09
C GLY A 311 -6.39 2.55 -11.42
N ASP A 312 -5.49 1.70 -11.90
CA ASP A 312 -5.30 0.37 -11.33
C ASP A 312 -4.30 0.40 -10.18
N ILE A 313 -4.82 0.40 -8.96
CA ILE A 313 -4.00 0.43 -7.74
C ILE A 313 -3.46 -0.96 -7.40
N THR A 314 -4.03 -2.02 -7.96
CA THR A 314 -3.50 -3.39 -7.79
C THR A 314 -2.14 -3.53 -8.45
N CYS A 315 -1.93 -2.83 -9.58
CA CYS A 315 -0.73 -2.84 -10.46
C CYS A 315 -0.25 -4.25 -10.86
N ASP A 316 -1.13 -5.24 -10.83
CA ASP A 316 -0.83 -6.61 -11.25
C ASP A 316 -0.82 -6.69 -12.77
N ILE A 317 0.36 -6.91 -13.38
CA ILE A 317 0.49 -7.06 -14.83
C ILE A 317 -0.31 -8.29 -15.27
N ASN A 318 -1.17 -8.10 -16.26
CA ASN A 318 -2.16 -9.11 -16.70
C ASN A 318 -3.12 -9.57 -15.58
N GLY A 319 -3.30 -8.74 -14.55
CA GLY A 319 -4.18 -8.98 -13.41
C GLY A 319 -5.66 -8.79 -13.72
N SER A 320 -6.42 -8.34 -12.71
CA SER A 320 -7.87 -8.14 -12.83
C SER A 320 -8.25 -7.08 -13.88
N VAL A 321 -7.35 -6.15 -14.16
CA VAL A 321 -7.48 -5.10 -15.17
C VAL A 321 -6.60 -5.45 -16.37
N PRO A 322 -7.15 -5.93 -17.48
CA PRO A 322 -6.36 -6.46 -18.60
C PRO A 322 -5.55 -5.40 -19.35
N THR A 323 -5.85 -4.10 -19.15
CA THR A 323 -5.10 -2.99 -19.76
C THR A 323 -3.84 -2.63 -18.98
N THR A 324 -3.59 -3.22 -17.82
CA THR A 324 -2.39 -2.99 -17.02
C THR A 324 -1.23 -3.83 -17.55
N ILE A 325 -0.35 -3.20 -18.32
CA ILE A 325 0.81 -3.84 -18.96
C ILE A 325 2.14 -3.51 -18.26
N ARG A 326 2.14 -2.48 -17.41
CA ARG A 326 3.28 -2.06 -16.59
C ARG A 326 2.80 -1.21 -15.41
N SER A 327 3.57 -1.20 -14.34
CA SER A 327 3.38 -0.23 -13.27
C SER A 327 3.88 1.16 -13.70
N THR A 328 3.21 2.21 -13.21
CA THR A 328 3.59 3.62 -13.43
C THR A 328 3.59 4.35 -12.08
N THR A 329 4.41 5.37 -11.97
CA THR A 329 4.48 6.28 -10.81
C THR A 329 4.08 7.69 -11.24
#